data_df7bedfcc23d1f7bc0911cc2337c3a2a
#
_entry.id   df7bedfcc23d1f7bc0911cc2337c3a2a
#
_cell.length_a   1.000
_cell.length_b   1.000
_cell.length_c   1.000
_cell.angle_alpha   90.00
_cell.angle_beta   90.00
_cell.angle_gamma   90.00
#
_symmetry.space_group_name_H-M   'P 1'
#
loop_
_entity.id
_entity.type
_entity.pdbx_description
1 polymer ?
#
loop_
_entity_poly.entity_id
_entity_poly.type
_entity_poly.pdbx_seq_one_letter_code
_entity_poly.pdbx_strand_id
1 'polypeptide(L)'
;MRETGADTVVVDNEMGPFQTYNVGGKLPEGVDVLDRFTLILELFGQRAQTRKAQLQVELAELRYELPRAEAKASLAKRDERPGFMGLGEYDESREQDIKNQIARISEELDQIAEKEEKRRAQRRDQGFDLVALAGYTNAGKSTLLRRLASELDVDENEEQHPDLDSTAESEDRLFTTLGTTTRKADTGTREVLLTDTVGFVSDLPHWLVESFKSTLDSVYYADLVLLVVDAAEPVEEMRQKLVTSHDTLSDRNEAPIVTVFNKADKLSEPEIERRERALSGLAPNPIVVSGKTGENVDRLRERVERELPDWERERLLLPVTDEAMSVVSWIHDNGNVHEESYGDQQVVIVFEAPPAVVSKARSKAAELESPTPEAGEA
;
A
#
# COMPACT_ATOMS: atom_id res chain seq x y z
N MET A 1 32.35 -4.76 -22.85
CA MET A 1 31.89 -3.47 -23.35
C MET A 1 32.26 -3.20 -24.82
N ARG A 2 33.53 -3.20 -25.24
CA ARG A 2 33.82 -3.07 -26.69
C ARG A 2 33.24 -4.21 -27.55
N GLU A 3 32.98 -5.34 -26.94
CA GLU A 3 32.43 -6.52 -27.62
C GLU A 3 30.91 -6.61 -27.51
N THR A 4 30.29 -5.99 -26.48
CA THR A 4 28.83 -6.07 -26.22
C THR A 4 28.06 -4.87 -26.71
N GLY A 5 28.73 -3.72 -26.98
CA GLY A 5 28.07 -2.46 -27.34
C GLY A 5 27.22 -1.86 -26.22
N ALA A 6 27.44 -2.27 -24.97
CA ALA A 6 26.68 -1.76 -23.83
C ALA A 6 27.06 -0.31 -23.52
N ASP A 7 26.06 0.53 -23.33
CA ASP A 7 26.14 1.93 -22.93
C ASP A 7 25.96 2.16 -21.42
N THR A 8 25.52 1.12 -20.70
CA THR A 8 25.25 1.18 -19.25
C THR A 8 25.87 -0.01 -18.53
N VAL A 9 26.48 0.22 -17.37
CA VAL A 9 26.96 -0.80 -16.43
C VAL A 9 26.15 -0.75 -15.16
N VAL A 10 25.53 -1.85 -14.80
CA VAL A 10 24.81 -1.99 -13.53
C VAL A 10 25.66 -2.80 -12.56
N VAL A 11 25.90 -2.26 -11.37
CA VAL A 11 26.57 -2.94 -10.26
C VAL A 11 25.51 -3.37 -9.26
N ASP A 12 25.38 -4.69 -9.05
CA ASP A 12 24.38 -5.25 -8.13
C ASP A 12 24.83 -5.14 -6.66
N ASN A 13 25.13 -3.91 -6.25
CA ASN A 13 25.44 -3.51 -4.87
C ASN A 13 25.27 -2.01 -4.73
N GLU A 14 25.22 -1.48 -3.50
CA GLU A 14 25.34 -0.05 -3.24
C GLU A 14 26.76 0.42 -3.56
N MET A 15 26.85 1.57 -4.23
CA MET A 15 28.12 2.20 -4.54
C MET A 15 28.26 3.56 -3.85
N GLY A 16 29.31 3.72 -3.06
CA GLY A 16 29.67 5.02 -2.52
C GLY A 16 30.14 5.98 -3.61
N PRO A 17 30.14 7.32 -3.35
CA PRO A 17 30.51 8.37 -4.33
C PRO A 17 31.87 8.12 -5.01
N PHE A 18 32.86 7.71 -4.23
CA PHE A 18 34.21 7.38 -4.73
C PHE A 18 34.27 6.13 -5.58
N GLN A 19 33.44 5.13 -5.26
CA GLN A 19 33.39 3.90 -6.04
C GLN A 19 32.78 4.15 -7.41
N THR A 20 31.67 4.92 -7.48
CA THR A 20 31.03 5.33 -8.73
C THR A 20 32.00 6.13 -9.59
N TYR A 21 32.70 7.11 -9.01
CA TYR A 21 33.71 7.89 -9.73
C TYR A 21 34.87 7.04 -10.26
N ASN A 22 35.41 6.15 -9.44
CA ASN A 22 36.55 5.29 -9.83
C ASN A 22 36.16 4.25 -10.89
N VAL A 23 34.93 3.72 -10.85
CA VAL A 23 34.44 2.79 -11.87
C VAL A 23 34.17 3.55 -13.17
N GLY A 24 33.48 4.69 -13.12
CA GLY A 24 33.20 5.53 -14.27
C GLY A 24 34.47 5.99 -14.99
N GLY A 25 35.51 6.38 -14.25
CA GLY A 25 36.80 6.79 -14.82
C GLY A 25 37.58 5.69 -15.52
N LYS A 26 37.20 4.40 -15.35
CA LYS A 26 37.81 3.26 -16.03
C LYS A 26 37.02 2.77 -17.26
N LEU A 27 35.83 3.31 -17.45
CA LEU A 27 34.96 2.96 -18.56
C LEU A 27 35.16 3.89 -19.75
N PRO A 28 34.80 3.50 -20.97
CA PRO A 28 34.79 4.37 -22.13
C PRO A 28 33.88 5.60 -21.91
N GLU A 29 34.20 6.72 -22.55
CA GLU A 29 33.33 7.88 -22.57
C GLU A 29 31.92 7.54 -23.08
N GLY A 30 30.89 8.04 -22.39
CA GLY A 30 29.48 7.80 -22.74
C GLY A 30 28.90 6.51 -22.18
N VAL A 31 29.61 5.81 -21.27
CA VAL A 31 29.07 4.67 -20.54
C VAL A 31 28.66 5.10 -19.16
N ASP A 32 27.36 4.94 -18.85
CA ASP A 32 26.77 5.23 -17.54
C ASP A 32 27.03 4.10 -16.54
N VAL A 33 27.19 4.47 -15.27
CA VAL A 33 27.34 3.52 -14.16
C VAL A 33 26.19 3.70 -13.20
N LEU A 34 25.39 2.67 -13.10
CA LEU A 34 24.29 2.57 -12.15
C LEU A 34 24.64 1.57 -11.07
N ASP A 35 24.28 1.86 -9.83
CA ASP A 35 24.23 0.85 -8.79
C ASP A 35 22.82 0.28 -8.66
N ARG A 36 22.64 -0.73 -7.79
CA ARG A 36 21.34 -1.36 -7.56
C ARG A 36 20.25 -0.33 -7.22
N PHE A 37 20.55 0.65 -6.37
CA PHE A 37 19.55 1.60 -5.88
C PHE A 37 19.18 2.64 -6.91
N THR A 38 20.15 3.16 -7.65
CA THR A 38 19.89 4.07 -8.77
C THR A 38 19.01 3.40 -9.81
N LEU A 39 19.28 2.13 -10.15
CA LEU A 39 18.44 1.36 -11.08
C LEU A 39 17.01 1.19 -10.54
N ILE A 40 16.85 0.87 -9.26
CA ILE A 40 15.51 0.75 -8.63
C ILE A 40 14.76 2.09 -8.67
N LEU A 41 15.45 3.21 -8.37
CA LEU A 41 14.84 4.54 -8.43
C LEU A 41 14.42 4.93 -9.85
N GLU A 42 15.23 4.62 -10.86
CA GLU A 42 14.86 4.83 -12.27
C GLU A 42 13.62 4.01 -12.67
N LEU A 43 13.57 2.72 -12.26
CA LEU A 43 12.39 1.89 -12.49
C LEU A 43 11.15 2.44 -11.79
N PHE A 44 11.29 2.95 -10.57
CA PHE A 44 10.21 3.59 -9.85
C PHE A 44 9.78 4.90 -10.52
N GLY A 45 10.72 5.72 -10.98
CA GLY A 45 10.43 6.96 -11.70
C GLY A 45 9.60 6.74 -12.96
N GLN A 46 9.92 5.70 -13.74
CA GLN A 46 9.15 5.31 -14.92
C GLN A 46 7.72 4.85 -14.60
N ARG A 47 7.45 4.40 -13.35
CA ARG A 47 6.15 3.88 -12.90
C ARG A 47 5.37 4.84 -12.02
N ALA A 48 5.97 5.98 -11.66
CA ALA A 48 5.37 6.99 -10.79
C ALA A 48 4.32 7.82 -11.55
N GLN A 49 3.10 7.29 -11.68
CA GLN A 49 2.01 7.97 -12.39
C GLN A 49 1.27 8.99 -11.51
N THR A 50 1.26 8.80 -10.18
CA THR A 50 0.61 9.72 -9.25
C THR A 50 1.58 10.78 -8.71
N ARG A 51 1.06 11.98 -8.38
CA ARG A 51 1.85 13.04 -7.74
C ARG A 51 2.57 12.56 -6.49
N LYS A 52 1.91 11.77 -5.64
CA LYS A 52 2.48 11.16 -4.44
C LYS A 52 3.68 10.27 -4.79
N ALA A 53 3.51 9.34 -5.75
CA ALA A 53 4.57 8.43 -6.18
C ALA A 53 5.78 9.21 -6.76
N GLN A 54 5.53 10.24 -7.56
CA GLN A 54 6.58 11.11 -8.11
C GLN A 54 7.38 11.81 -7.00
N LEU A 55 6.68 12.39 -6.02
CA LEU A 55 7.33 13.03 -4.87
C LEU A 55 8.14 12.05 -4.03
N GLN A 56 7.67 10.81 -3.87
CA GLN A 56 8.39 9.76 -3.13
C GLN A 56 9.68 9.36 -3.84
N VAL A 57 9.64 9.21 -5.16
CA VAL A 57 10.84 8.92 -5.96
C VAL A 57 11.81 10.10 -5.90
N GLU A 58 11.35 11.32 -6.12
CA GLU A 58 12.17 12.54 -6.02
C GLU A 58 12.82 12.68 -4.63
N LEU A 59 12.06 12.41 -3.56
CA LEU A 59 12.59 12.40 -2.20
C LEU A 59 13.68 11.35 -2.01
N ALA A 60 13.49 10.16 -2.54
CA ALA A 60 14.46 9.07 -2.46
C ALA A 60 15.73 9.39 -3.25
N GLU A 61 15.60 9.95 -4.44
CA GLU A 61 16.74 10.43 -5.25
C GLU A 61 17.55 11.49 -4.53
N LEU A 62 16.88 12.50 -3.96
CA LEU A 62 17.55 13.58 -3.20
C LEU A 62 18.25 13.05 -1.94
N ARG A 63 17.62 12.11 -1.21
CA ARG A 63 18.25 11.46 -0.05
C ARG A 63 19.46 10.61 -0.43
N TYR A 64 19.43 10.00 -1.60
CA TYR A 64 20.57 9.28 -2.14
C TYR A 64 21.68 10.21 -2.62
N GLU A 65 21.35 11.38 -3.18
CA GLU A 65 22.29 12.39 -3.66
C GLU A 65 22.96 13.18 -2.52
N LEU A 66 22.23 13.44 -1.42
CA LEU A 66 22.70 14.28 -0.32
C LEU A 66 24.07 13.87 0.25
N PRO A 67 24.33 12.61 0.64
CA PRO A 67 25.64 12.19 1.14
C PRO A 67 26.75 12.35 0.08
N ARG A 68 26.39 12.26 -1.20
CA ARG A 68 27.32 12.44 -2.32
C ARG A 68 27.69 13.90 -2.50
N ALA A 69 26.74 14.81 -2.35
CA ALA A 69 26.98 16.25 -2.36
C ALA A 69 27.84 16.69 -1.16
N GLU A 70 27.54 16.18 0.04
CA GLU A 70 28.31 16.43 1.27
C GLU A 70 29.76 15.92 1.16
N ALA A 71 29.97 14.72 0.61
CA ALA A 71 31.30 14.17 0.38
C ALA A 71 32.09 15.03 -0.62
N LYS A 72 31.45 15.50 -1.69
CA LYS A 72 32.07 16.34 -2.71
C LYS A 72 32.43 17.71 -2.16
N ALA A 73 31.55 18.36 -1.42
CA ALA A 73 31.82 19.64 -0.74
C ALA A 73 32.97 19.52 0.27
N SER A 74 33.03 18.40 1.02
CA SER A 74 34.12 18.11 1.97
C SER A 74 35.48 17.96 1.30
N LEU A 75 35.52 17.40 0.07
CA LEU A 75 36.75 17.25 -0.70
C LEU A 75 37.21 18.58 -1.30
N ALA A 76 36.28 19.36 -1.84
CA ALA A 76 36.58 20.68 -2.36
C ALA A 76 37.25 21.57 -1.30
N LYS A 77 36.75 21.55 -0.06
CA LYS A 77 37.35 22.24 1.10
C LYS A 77 38.77 21.79 1.45
N ARG A 78 39.11 20.52 1.19
CA ARG A 78 40.46 19.97 1.48
C ARG A 78 41.51 20.41 0.43
N ASP A 79 41.07 20.62 -0.81
CA ASP A 79 41.95 21.01 -1.94
C ASP A 79 42.05 22.54 -2.11
N GLU A 80 41.25 23.33 -1.37
CA GLU A 80 41.33 24.78 -1.38
C GLU A 80 42.62 25.28 -0.69
N ARG A 81 43.52 25.84 -1.48
CA ARG A 81 44.62 26.68 -0.96
C ARG A 81 44.03 27.99 -0.42
N PRO A 82 44.49 28.49 0.73
CA PRO A 82 44.01 29.76 1.27
C PRO A 82 44.21 30.89 0.22
N GLY A 83 43.08 31.43 -0.28
CA GLY A 83 43.09 32.56 -1.20
C GLY A 83 42.42 32.36 -2.56
N PHE A 84 41.86 31.20 -2.87
CA PHE A 84 41.11 30.96 -4.10
C PHE A 84 39.61 30.82 -3.79
N MET A 85 38.86 31.91 -3.92
CA MET A 85 37.39 31.92 -3.84
C MET A 85 36.79 31.29 -5.09
N GLY A 86 35.92 30.30 -4.94
CA GLY A 86 34.98 30.01 -6.01
C GLY A 86 34.40 28.58 -6.14
N LEU A 87 35.06 27.53 -5.71
CA LEU A 87 34.53 26.17 -5.89
C LEU A 87 33.77 25.66 -4.65
N GLY A 88 34.18 26.01 -3.43
CA GLY A 88 33.55 25.59 -2.19
C GLY A 88 32.16 26.22 -1.97
N GLU A 89 31.93 27.44 -2.40
CA GLU A 89 30.65 28.15 -2.30
C GLU A 89 29.55 27.52 -3.17
N TYR A 90 29.90 27.02 -4.36
CA TYR A 90 28.95 26.32 -5.25
C TYR A 90 28.51 24.96 -4.70
N ASP A 91 29.42 24.23 -4.09
CA ASP A 91 29.10 22.88 -3.55
C ASP A 91 28.32 22.96 -2.22
N GLU A 92 28.55 23.99 -1.38
CA GLU A 92 27.73 24.26 -0.18
C GLU A 92 26.32 24.74 -0.55
N SER A 93 26.17 25.53 -1.60
CA SER A 93 24.87 25.96 -2.12
C SER A 93 24.06 24.77 -2.58
N ARG A 94 24.65 23.78 -3.28
CA ARG A 94 23.96 22.57 -3.75
C ARG A 94 23.50 21.69 -2.61
N GLU A 95 24.33 21.47 -1.58
CA GLU A 95 23.94 20.70 -0.39
C GLU A 95 22.73 21.34 0.29
N GLN A 96 22.75 22.67 0.48
CA GLN A 96 21.65 23.39 1.09
C GLN A 96 20.39 23.36 0.22
N ASP A 97 20.52 23.45 -1.09
CA ASP A 97 19.40 23.35 -2.03
C ASP A 97 18.74 21.98 -1.96
N ILE A 98 19.52 20.88 -1.88
CA ILE A 98 19.01 19.53 -1.72
C ILE A 98 18.25 19.41 -0.37
N LYS A 99 18.80 19.91 0.72
CA LYS A 99 18.13 19.89 2.05
C LYS A 99 16.82 20.67 2.03
N ASN A 100 16.77 21.82 1.37
CA ASN A 100 15.57 22.63 1.22
C ASN A 100 14.50 21.91 0.36
N GLN A 101 14.92 21.22 -0.71
CA GLN A 101 14.01 20.42 -1.55
C GLN A 101 13.44 19.22 -0.77
N ILE A 102 14.28 18.49 -0.03
CA ILE A 102 13.85 17.39 0.85
C ILE A 102 12.79 17.89 1.84
N ALA A 103 13.03 19.03 2.50
CA ALA A 103 12.08 19.57 3.47
C ALA A 103 10.73 19.92 2.83
N ARG A 104 10.76 20.59 1.66
CA ARG A 104 9.54 20.96 0.92
C ARG A 104 8.74 19.73 0.46
N ILE A 105 9.43 18.71 -0.09
CA ILE A 105 8.78 17.50 -0.57
C ILE A 105 8.19 16.71 0.60
N SER A 106 8.91 16.62 1.72
CA SER A 106 8.41 15.96 2.94
C SER A 106 7.13 16.63 3.44
N GLU A 107 7.07 17.96 3.49
CA GLU A 107 5.87 18.70 3.87
C GLU A 107 4.69 18.45 2.91
N GLU A 108 4.95 18.39 1.59
CA GLU A 108 3.90 18.10 0.59
C GLU A 108 3.38 16.66 0.77
N LEU A 109 4.26 15.69 1.04
CA LEU A 109 3.87 14.30 1.32
C LEU A 109 3.07 14.18 2.62
N ASP A 110 3.42 14.91 3.68
CA ASP A 110 2.67 14.93 4.94
C ASP A 110 1.24 15.47 4.73
N GLN A 111 1.07 16.53 3.94
CA GLN A 111 -0.25 17.06 3.58
C GLN A 111 -1.09 16.06 2.77
N ILE A 112 -0.46 15.27 1.89
CA ILE A 112 -1.14 14.20 1.16
C ILE A 112 -1.56 13.09 2.14
N ALA A 113 -0.67 12.69 3.05
CA ALA A 113 -0.95 11.66 4.06
C ALA A 113 -2.14 12.03 4.95
N GLU A 114 -2.21 13.29 5.43
CA GLU A 114 -3.36 13.78 6.22
C GLU A 114 -4.70 13.70 5.45
N LYS A 115 -4.68 14.03 4.15
CA LYS A 115 -5.89 13.91 3.32
C LYS A 115 -6.30 12.46 3.13
N GLU A 116 -5.34 11.56 2.94
CA GLU A 116 -5.61 10.12 2.81
C GLU A 116 -6.14 9.52 4.12
N GLU A 117 -5.61 9.96 5.27
CA GLU A 117 -6.11 9.55 6.59
C GLU A 117 -7.58 9.95 6.78
N LYS A 118 -7.93 11.20 6.46
CA LYS A 118 -9.31 11.67 6.49
C LYS A 118 -10.23 10.85 5.58
N ARG A 119 -9.77 10.50 4.38
CA ARG A 119 -10.53 9.63 3.47
C ARG A 119 -10.70 8.21 4.02
N ARG A 120 -9.66 7.64 4.64
CA ARG A 120 -9.74 6.32 5.29
C ARG A 120 -10.75 6.33 6.44
N ALA A 121 -10.68 7.35 7.31
CA ALA A 121 -11.66 7.53 8.38
C ALA A 121 -13.09 7.61 7.83
N GLN A 122 -13.31 8.38 6.77
CA GLN A 122 -14.61 8.49 6.12
C GLN A 122 -15.10 7.14 5.55
N ARG A 123 -14.22 6.33 4.94
CA ARG A 123 -14.56 4.99 4.43
C ARG A 123 -14.94 4.02 5.55
N ARG A 124 -14.23 4.07 6.70
CA ARG A 124 -14.61 3.30 7.90
C ARG A 124 -15.94 3.77 8.46
N ASP A 125 -16.21 5.06 8.46
CA ASP A 125 -17.49 5.64 8.85
C ASP A 125 -18.64 5.22 7.94
N GLN A 126 -18.32 4.80 6.70
CA GLN A 126 -19.25 4.23 5.74
C GLN A 126 -19.38 2.69 5.87
N GLY A 127 -18.72 2.09 6.84
CA GLY A 127 -18.84 0.65 7.14
C GLY A 127 -17.98 -0.28 6.28
N PHE A 128 -17.02 0.23 5.50
CA PHE A 128 -16.12 -0.61 4.73
C PHE A 128 -14.94 -1.08 5.56
N ASP A 129 -14.71 -2.40 5.57
CA ASP A 129 -13.47 -2.98 6.06
C ASP A 129 -12.35 -2.80 5.02
N LEU A 130 -11.14 -2.50 5.49
CA LEU A 130 -9.97 -2.28 4.65
C LEU A 130 -9.09 -3.53 4.65
N VAL A 131 -8.88 -4.12 3.48
CA VAL A 131 -8.00 -5.28 3.30
C VAL A 131 -6.82 -4.89 2.43
N ALA A 132 -5.60 -5.01 2.96
CA ALA A 132 -4.38 -4.67 2.23
C ALA A 132 -3.67 -5.91 1.69
N LEU A 133 -3.24 -5.85 0.43
CA LEU A 133 -2.36 -6.85 -0.16
C LEU A 133 -0.90 -6.40 0.03
N ALA A 134 -0.14 -7.14 0.82
CA ALA A 134 1.28 -6.94 1.06
C ALA A 134 2.09 -8.11 0.48
N GLY A 135 3.38 -7.94 0.31
CA GLY A 135 4.29 -8.99 -0.16
C GLY A 135 5.26 -8.49 -1.22
N TYR A 136 6.19 -9.35 -1.60
CA TYR A 136 7.26 -9.01 -2.52
C TYR A 136 6.79 -8.68 -3.94
N THR A 137 7.63 -7.95 -4.67
CA THR A 137 7.42 -7.73 -6.11
C THR A 137 7.30 -9.07 -6.82
N ASN A 138 6.44 -9.12 -7.83
CA ASN A 138 6.16 -10.34 -8.60
C ASN A 138 5.52 -11.51 -7.82
N ALA A 139 5.08 -11.34 -6.58
CA ALA A 139 4.30 -12.36 -5.87
C ALA A 139 2.87 -12.54 -6.44
N GLY A 140 2.44 -11.63 -7.32
CA GLY A 140 1.15 -11.68 -8.01
C GLY A 140 0.02 -10.93 -7.28
N LYS A 141 0.35 -9.93 -6.45
CA LYS A 141 -0.62 -9.09 -5.72
C LYS A 141 -1.67 -8.46 -6.64
N SER A 142 -1.24 -7.72 -7.65
CA SER A 142 -2.14 -7.01 -8.58
C SER A 142 -3.01 -7.97 -9.41
N THR A 143 -2.51 -9.17 -9.71
CA THR A 143 -3.30 -10.23 -10.36
C THR A 143 -4.37 -10.76 -9.42
N LEU A 144 -3.99 -10.98 -8.15
CA LEU A 144 -4.92 -11.44 -7.11
C LEU A 144 -5.97 -10.39 -6.77
N LEU A 145 -5.57 -9.11 -6.67
CA LEU A 145 -6.49 -7.99 -6.50
C LEU A 145 -7.58 -7.98 -7.58
N ARG A 146 -7.19 -8.08 -8.85
CA ARG A 146 -8.16 -8.12 -9.98
C ARG A 146 -9.11 -9.30 -9.90
N ARG A 147 -8.65 -10.44 -9.41
CA ARG A 147 -9.50 -11.64 -9.22
C ARG A 147 -10.47 -11.52 -8.05
N LEU A 148 -10.03 -10.86 -6.97
CA LEU A 148 -10.86 -10.66 -5.79
C LEU A 148 -11.87 -9.52 -5.98
N ALA A 149 -11.49 -8.46 -6.72
CA ALA A 149 -12.37 -7.36 -7.01
C ALA A 149 -13.57 -7.81 -7.85
N SER A 150 -14.75 -7.31 -7.52
CA SER A 150 -15.95 -7.53 -8.30
C SER A 150 -15.81 -6.90 -9.69
N GLU A 151 -16.26 -7.58 -10.74
CA GLU A 151 -16.20 -7.09 -12.11
C GLU A 151 -17.05 -5.81 -12.35
N LEU A 152 -17.79 -5.35 -11.35
CA LEU A 152 -18.75 -4.26 -11.44
C LEU A 152 -18.16 -2.85 -11.21
N ASP A 153 -16.91 -2.73 -10.75
CA ASP A 153 -16.30 -1.43 -10.41
C ASP A 153 -15.32 -0.92 -11.48
N VAL A 154 -15.64 -1.10 -12.74
CA VAL A 154 -14.82 -0.59 -13.86
C VAL A 154 -14.98 0.93 -14.03
N ASP A 155 -16.11 1.52 -13.60
CA ASP A 155 -16.53 2.85 -14.07
C ASP A 155 -15.96 4.06 -13.32
N GLU A 156 -15.45 3.94 -12.09
CA GLU A 156 -14.99 5.13 -11.33
C GLU A 156 -13.47 5.42 -11.41
N ASN A 157 -12.65 4.49 -11.95
CA ASN A 157 -11.20 4.66 -12.04
C ASN A 157 -10.60 4.62 -13.46
N GLU A 158 -11.41 4.44 -14.51
CA GLU A 158 -10.92 4.42 -15.90
C GLU A 158 -10.29 5.74 -16.34
N GLU A 159 -10.73 6.88 -15.79
CA GLU A 159 -10.16 8.20 -16.12
C GLU A 159 -8.76 8.43 -15.56
N GLN A 160 -8.31 7.64 -14.55
CA GLN A 160 -7.02 7.83 -13.91
C GLN A 160 -5.94 6.80 -14.29
N HIS A 161 -6.30 5.67 -14.91
CA HIS A 161 -5.35 4.62 -15.31
C HIS A 161 -5.76 3.95 -16.64
N PRO A 162 -5.64 4.64 -17.79
CA PRO A 162 -5.99 4.10 -19.09
C PRO A 162 -5.17 2.86 -19.51
N ASP A 163 -4.02 2.60 -18.85
CA ASP A 163 -3.14 1.47 -19.18
C ASP A 163 -3.51 0.15 -18.47
N LEU A 164 -4.53 0.15 -17.60
CA LEU A 164 -4.94 -1.06 -16.89
C LEU A 164 -5.89 -1.95 -17.75
N ASP A 165 -6.42 -1.42 -18.84
CA ASP A 165 -7.39 -2.11 -19.71
C ASP A 165 -6.80 -2.67 -21.01
N SER A 166 -5.54 -2.36 -21.32
CA SER A 166 -4.88 -2.94 -22.47
C SER A 166 -4.25 -4.27 -22.12
N THR A 167 -4.95 -5.33 -22.51
CA THR A 167 -4.44 -6.69 -22.76
C THR A 167 -3.52 -7.27 -21.70
N ALA A 168 -4.12 -8.16 -20.94
CA ALA A 168 -3.53 -9.13 -20.04
C ALA A 168 -2.42 -10.00 -20.66
N GLU A 169 -1.33 -9.42 -21.06
CA GLU A 169 -0.04 -10.08 -20.95
C GLU A 169 0.49 -9.73 -19.56
N SER A 170 0.27 -10.65 -18.62
CA SER A 170 0.95 -10.72 -17.35
C SER A 170 2.43 -10.94 -17.64
N GLU A 171 3.11 -9.88 -18.09
CA GLU A 171 4.55 -9.91 -18.16
C GLU A 171 5.10 -9.91 -16.73
N ASP A 172 6.09 -10.75 -16.48
CA ASP A 172 6.93 -10.76 -15.28
C ASP A 172 7.70 -9.41 -15.17
N ARG A 173 6.96 -8.34 -14.88
CA ARG A 173 7.53 -7.00 -14.71
C ARG A 173 7.69 -6.68 -13.22
N LEU A 174 8.88 -6.28 -12.85
CA LEU A 174 9.15 -5.75 -11.52
C LEU A 174 8.42 -4.41 -11.32
N PHE A 175 7.83 -4.19 -10.13
CA PHE A 175 7.20 -2.94 -9.71
C PHE A 175 6.00 -2.49 -10.54
N THR A 176 5.01 -3.35 -10.71
CA THR A 176 3.80 -3.06 -11.49
C THR A 176 2.98 -1.92 -10.88
N THR A 177 3.01 -1.73 -9.56
CA THR A 177 2.29 -0.68 -8.82
C THR A 177 3.23 0.10 -7.92
N LEU A 178 3.37 1.40 -8.15
CA LEU A 178 4.06 2.34 -7.26
C LEU A 178 3.07 3.23 -6.48
N GLY A 179 1.83 3.29 -6.92
CA GLY A 179 0.70 3.91 -6.21
C GLY A 179 -0.20 2.87 -5.56
N THR A 180 -0.99 3.27 -4.59
CA THR A 180 -2.02 2.40 -4.00
C THR A 180 -3.25 2.39 -4.91
N THR A 181 -3.66 1.20 -5.37
CA THR A 181 -4.94 1.02 -6.08
C THR A 181 -5.95 0.41 -5.12
N THR A 182 -7.08 1.06 -4.91
CA THR A 182 -8.16 0.54 -4.05
C THR A 182 -9.33 0.11 -4.92
N ARG A 183 -9.86 -1.09 -4.70
CA ARG A 183 -11.03 -1.64 -5.40
C ARG A 183 -12.00 -2.22 -4.39
N LYS A 184 -13.29 -2.15 -4.69
CA LYS A 184 -14.31 -2.89 -3.94
C LYS A 184 -14.26 -4.37 -4.28
N ALA A 185 -14.54 -5.21 -3.30
CA ALA A 185 -14.74 -6.63 -3.47
C ALA A 185 -15.89 -7.10 -2.60
N ASP A 186 -16.69 -8.02 -3.13
CA ASP A 186 -17.75 -8.68 -2.40
C ASP A 186 -17.21 -10.01 -1.83
N THR A 187 -17.32 -10.18 -0.52
CA THR A 187 -16.96 -11.44 0.15
C THR A 187 -18.13 -12.43 0.21
N GLY A 188 -19.33 -11.99 -0.17
CA GLY A 188 -20.57 -12.78 -0.11
C GLY A 188 -21.54 -12.27 0.94
N THR A 189 -21.08 -11.75 2.08
CA THR A 189 -21.91 -11.16 3.14
C THR A 189 -21.69 -9.67 3.32
N ARG A 190 -20.54 -9.16 2.92
CA ARG A 190 -20.19 -7.73 3.03
C ARG A 190 -19.25 -7.27 1.91
N GLU A 191 -19.29 -6.00 1.62
CA GLU A 191 -18.33 -5.34 0.74
C GLU A 191 -17.09 -4.90 1.51
N VAL A 192 -15.91 -5.12 0.94
CA VAL A 192 -14.62 -4.72 1.49
C VAL A 192 -13.84 -3.87 0.48
N LEU A 193 -12.94 -3.03 0.97
CA LEU A 193 -12.01 -2.29 0.14
C LEU A 193 -10.66 -3.00 0.11
N LEU A 194 -10.31 -3.55 -1.04
CA LEU A 194 -9.01 -4.17 -1.29
C LEU A 194 -8.03 -3.10 -1.78
N THR A 195 -6.86 -3.01 -1.15
CA THR A 195 -5.81 -2.07 -1.55
C THR A 195 -4.54 -2.83 -1.92
N ASP A 196 -4.05 -2.65 -3.16
CA ASP A 196 -2.72 -3.09 -3.58
C ASP A 196 -1.67 -2.12 -3.06
N THR A 197 -0.52 -2.64 -2.65
CA THR A 197 0.59 -1.85 -2.14
C THR A 197 1.85 -2.08 -2.97
N VAL A 198 2.82 -1.19 -2.84
CA VAL A 198 4.15 -1.41 -3.43
C VAL A 198 4.72 -2.73 -2.93
N GLY A 199 5.20 -3.55 -3.87
CA GLY A 199 5.87 -4.81 -3.51
C GLY A 199 7.16 -4.57 -2.73
N PHE A 200 7.38 -5.38 -1.69
CA PHE A 200 8.66 -5.40 -1.00
C PHE A 200 9.79 -5.80 -1.95
N VAL A 201 10.95 -5.23 -1.73
CA VAL A 201 12.19 -5.57 -2.44
C VAL A 201 13.20 -6.01 -1.40
N SER A 202 13.99 -7.05 -1.73
CA SER A 202 15.05 -7.52 -0.84
C SER A 202 16.14 -6.45 -0.70
N ASP A 203 16.68 -6.35 0.50
CA ASP A 203 17.86 -5.52 0.80
C ASP A 203 17.70 -4.02 0.49
N LEU A 204 16.47 -3.47 0.66
CA LEU A 204 16.27 -2.03 0.59
C LEU A 204 16.86 -1.35 1.84
N PRO A 205 17.67 -0.30 1.69
CA PRO A 205 18.15 0.47 2.82
C PRO A 205 17.01 1.22 3.52
N HIS A 206 17.15 1.43 4.82
CA HIS A 206 16.12 2.09 5.65
C HIS A 206 15.67 3.45 5.10
N TRP A 207 16.57 4.27 4.55
CA TRP A 207 16.24 5.56 3.99
C TRP A 207 15.29 5.46 2.78
N LEU A 208 15.40 4.37 2.00
CA LEU A 208 14.52 4.13 0.85
C LEU A 208 13.14 3.65 1.34
N VAL A 209 13.11 2.74 2.31
CA VAL A 209 11.85 2.30 2.96
C VAL A 209 11.12 3.51 3.57
N GLU A 210 11.83 4.41 4.24
CA GLU A 210 11.25 5.64 4.79
C GLU A 210 10.65 6.57 3.72
N SER A 211 11.26 6.63 2.54
CA SER A 211 10.75 7.45 1.43
C SER A 211 9.42 6.92 0.89
N PHE A 212 9.16 5.61 1.01
CA PHE A 212 7.91 4.95 0.62
C PHE A 212 6.98 4.62 1.80
N LYS A 213 7.26 5.14 3.01
CA LYS A 213 6.49 4.87 4.22
C LYS A 213 4.99 5.11 4.06
N SER A 214 4.59 6.20 3.40
CA SER A 214 3.18 6.52 3.21
C SER A 214 2.44 5.55 2.28
N THR A 215 3.16 4.76 1.48
CA THR A 215 2.58 3.69 0.66
C THR A 215 2.33 2.43 1.52
N LEU A 216 3.18 2.21 2.54
CA LEU A 216 2.98 1.16 3.54
C LEU A 216 1.89 1.52 4.56
N ASP A 217 1.55 2.79 4.72
CA ASP A 217 0.46 3.23 5.59
C ASP A 217 -0.86 2.52 5.29
N SER A 218 -1.12 2.17 4.02
CA SER A 218 -2.31 1.40 3.65
C SER A 218 -2.35 0.01 4.28
N VAL A 219 -1.19 -0.59 4.56
CA VAL A 219 -1.08 -1.88 5.25
C VAL A 219 -1.22 -1.70 6.76
N TYR A 220 -0.61 -0.65 7.32
CA TYR A 220 -0.67 -0.39 8.75
C TYR A 220 -2.07 -0.04 9.27
N TYR A 221 -2.90 0.55 8.41
CA TYR A 221 -4.27 0.93 8.75
C TYR A 221 -5.32 -0.05 8.24
N ALA A 222 -4.92 -1.18 7.67
CA ALA A 222 -5.85 -2.22 7.23
C ALA A 222 -6.48 -2.94 8.42
N ASP A 223 -7.69 -3.45 8.21
CA ASP A 223 -8.39 -4.30 9.16
C ASP A 223 -8.00 -5.78 8.98
N LEU A 224 -7.41 -6.11 7.80
CA LEU A 224 -6.81 -7.41 7.48
C LEU A 224 -5.68 -7.24 6.47
N VAL A 225 -4.58 -8.00 6.64
CA VAL A 225 -3.46 -8.05 5.70
C VAL A 225 -3.39 -9.40 4.99
N LEU A 226 -3.42 -9.39 3.66
CA LEU A 226 -3.11 -10.53 2.82
C LEU A 226 -1.63 -10.48 2.43
N LEU A 227 -0.80 -11.28 3.11
CA LEU A 227 0.63 -11.38 2.81
C LEU A 227 0.83 -12.39 1.68
N VAL A 228 1.01 -11.88 0.46
CA VAL A 228 1.12 -12.68 -0.77
C VAL A 228 2.57 -13.11 -1.00
N VAL A 229 2.77 -14.42 -1.14
CA VAL A 229 4.07 -15.06 -1.37
C VAL A 229 4.02 -15.91 -2.64
N ASP A 230 5.04 -15.84 -3.48
CA ASP A 230 5.18 -16.72 -4.64
C ASP A 230 5.55 -18.15 -4.17
N ALA A 231 4.59 -19.06 -4.22
CA ALA A 231 4.79 -20.43 -3.80
C ALA A 231 5.72 -21.23 -4.74
N ALA A 232 5.97 -20.75 -5.96
CA ALA A 232 6.86 -21.42 -6.90
C ALA A 232 8.35 -21.17 -6.60
N GLU A 233 8.68 -20.24 -5.72
CA GLU A 233 10.06 -19.97 -5.31
C GLU A 233 10.65 -21.10 -4.43
N PRO A 234 11.98 -21.18 -4.32
CA PRO A 234 12.64 -22.07 -3.37
C PRO A 234 12.21 -21.75 -1.91
N VAL A 235 12.03 -22.80 -1.10
CA VAL A 235 11.57 -22.65 0.30
C VAL A 235 12.42 -21.66 1.10
N GLU A 236 13.72 -21.64 0.88
CA GLU A 236 14.64 -20.77 1.62
C GLU A 236 14.44 -19.29 1.25
N GLU A 237 14.19 -18.99 -0.03
CA GLU A 237 13.84 -17.63 -0.47
C GLU A 237 12.48 -17.19 0.09
N MET A 238 11.48 -18.08 0.05
CA MET A 238 10.18 -17.82 0.68
C MET A 238 10.34 -17.53 2.17
N ARG A 239 11.18 -18.28 2.88
CA ARG A 239 11.48 -18.09 4.30
C ARG A 239 12.06 -16.71 4.56
N GLN A 240 13.09 -16.30 3.83
CA GLN A 240 13.72 -14.98 3.95
C GLN A 240 12.72 -13.87 3.69
N LYS A 241 11.92 -13.98 2.63
CA LYS A 241 10.88 -13.01 2.28
C LYS A 241 9.79 -12.89 3.36
N LEU A 242 9.37 -14.00 3.94
CA LEU A 242 8.40 -14.00 5.04
C LEU A 242 8.98 -13.31 6.29
N VAL A 243 10.20 -13.64 6.69
CA VAL A 243 10.86 -13.00 7.83
C VAL A 243 10.95 -11.49 7.63
N THR A 244 11.49 -11.04 6.49
CA THR A 244 11.60 -9.60 6.18
C THR A 244 10.23 -8.92 6.12
N SER A 245 9.21 -9.61 5.59
CA SER A 245 7.84 -9.07 5.55
C SER A 245 7.28 -8.89 6.96
N HIS A 246 7.45 -9.88 7.84
CA HIS A 246 7.02 -9.78 9.23
C HIS A 246 7.77 -8.69 9.99
N ASP A 247 9.08 -8.57 9.83
CA ASP A 247 9.87 -7.50 10.44
C ASP A 247 9.37 -6.11 9.99
N THR A 248 9.04 -5.96 8.71
CA THR A 248 8.51 -4.70 8.17
C THR A 248 7.10 -4.39 8.69
N LEU A 249 6.26 -5.41 8.87
CA LEU A 249 4.87 -5.25 9.29
C LEU A 249 4.71 -5.12 10.81
N SER A 250 5.57 -5.80 11.61
CA SER A 250 5.43 -5.93 13.05
C SER A 250 5.49 -4.60 13.81
N ASP A 251 6.18 -3.59 13.28
CA ASP A 251 6.39 -2.32 13.98
C ASP A 251 5.09 -1.50 14.19
N ARG A 252 4.06 -1.70 13.35
CA ARG A 252 2.85 -0.86 13.35
C ARG A 252 1.56 -1.57 12.97
N ASN A 253 1.59 -2.85 12.66
CA ASN A 253 0.41 -3.58 12.24
C ASN A 253 -0.17 -4.40 13.39
N GLU A 254 -1.40 -4.09 13.79
CA GLU A 254 -2.18 -4.86 14.76
C GLU A 254 -3.22 -5.77 14.10
N ALA A 255 -3.43 -5.61 12.78
CA ALA A 255 -4.40 -6.39 12.03
C ALA A 255 -3.97 -7.86 11.87
N PRO A 256 -4.92 -8.79 11.81
CA PRO A 256 -4.61 -10.18 11.49
C PRO A 256 -3.95 -10.30 10.11
N ILE A 257 -3.08 -11.30 9.97
CA ILE A 257 -2.38 -11.59 8.72
C ILE A 257 -2.84 -12.96 8.20
N VAL A 258 -3.23 -12.99 6.93
CA VAL A 258 -3.45 -14.22 6.16
C VAL A 258 -2.30 -14.37 5.17
N THR A 259 -1.54 -15.45 5.28
CA THR A 259 -0.46 -15.74 4.34
C THR A 259 -1.02 -16.44 3.10
N VAL A 260 -0.89 -15.82 1.95
CA VAL A 260 -1.42 -16.32 0.67
C VAL A 260 -0.28 -16.89 -0.17
N PHE A 261 -0.18 -18.21 -0.24
CA PHE A 261 0.73 -18.91 -1.14
C PHE A 261 0.15 -18.89 -2.56
N ASN A 262 0.57 -17.93 -3.35
CA ASN A 262 0.08 -17.71 -4.71
C ASN A 262 0.91 -18.49 -5.74
N LYS A 263 0.41 -18.58 -6.96
CA LYS A 263 0.99 -19.31 -8.10
C LYS A 263 1.02 -20.84 -7.90
N ALA A 264 0.03 -21.38 -7.20
CA ALA A 264 -0.14 -22.81 -6.96
C ALA A 264 -0.20 -23.64 -8.27
N ASP A 265 -0.68 -23.01 -9.35
CA ASP A 265 -0.74 -23.60 -10.69
C ASP A 265 0.63 -24.07 -11.25
N LYS A 266 1.73 -23.65 -10.64
CA LYS A 266 3.09 -24.04 -11.00
C LYS A 266 3.62 -25.24 -10.21
N LEU A 267 2.86 -25.77 -9.25
CA LEU A 267 3.29 -26.77 -8.28
C LEU A 267 2.38 -27.97 -8.26
N SER A 268 2.94 -29.12 -7.91
CA SER A 268 2.17 -30.31 -7.56
C SER A 268 1.73 -30.27 -6.09
N GLU A 269 0.65 -30.97 -5.77
CA GLU A 269 0.10 -31.04 -4.42
C GLU A 269 1.14 -31.47 -3.35
N PRO A 270 2.01 -32.49 -3.56
CA PRO A 270 3.07 -32.83 -2.63
C PRO A 270 4.13 -31.71 -2.41
N GLU A 271 4.36 -30.87 -3.42
CA GLU A 271 5.26 -29.72 -3.29
C GLU A 271 4.63 -28.61 -2.47
N ILE A 272 3.34 -28.35 -2.64
CA ILE A 272 2.56 -27.39 -1.84
C ILE A 272 2.61 -27.80 -0.37
N GLU A 273 2.22 -29.04 -0.04
CA GLU A 273 2.26 -29.57 1.34
C GLU A 273 3.65 -29.48 1.99
N ARG A 274 4.71 -29.70 1.22
CA ARG A 274 6.08 -29.58 1.73
C ARG A 274 6.39 -28.14 2.12
N ARG A 275 5.96 -27.16 1.32
CA ARG A 275 6.18 -25.73 1.57
C ARG A 275 5.38 -25.25 2.76
N GLU A 276 4.10 -25.60 2.85
CA GLU A 276 3.26 -25.28 4.00
C GLU A 276 3.85 -25.81 5.30
N ARG A 277 4.30 -27.07 5.32
CA ARG A 277 4.97 -27.66 6.50
C ARG A 277 6.28 -26.96 6.86
N ALA A 278 7.11 -26.65 5.86
CA ALA A 278 8.40 -26.00 6.08
C ALA A 278 8.29 -24.56 6.59
N LEU A 279 7.19 -23.88 6.29
CA LEU A 279 6.95 -22.47 6.61
C LEU A 279 5.86 -22.25 7.65
N SER A 280 5.31 -23.30 8.25
CA SER A 280 4.18 -23.25 9.20
C SER A 280 4.39 -22.30 10.39
N GLY A 281 5.65 -22.11 10.84
CA GLY A 281 5.97 -21.16 11.93
C GLY A 281 6.07 -19.71 11.50
N LEU A 282 6.05 -19.42 10.19
CA LEU A 282 6.20 -18.08 9.62
C LEU A 282 5.00 -17.65 8.79
N ALA A 283 4.07 -18.56 8.51
CA ALA A 283 2.91 -18.32 7.68
C ALA A 283 1.62 -18.42 8.53
N PRO A 284 1.19 -17.32 9.20
CA PRO A 284 -0.08 -17.32 9.91
C PRO A 284 -1.26 -17.49 8.94
N ASN A 285 -2.29 -18.23 9.34
CA ASN A 285 -3.53 -18.44 8.58
C ASN A 285 -3.30 -18.79 7.10
N PRO A 286 -2.47 -19.80 6.75
CA PRO A 286 -2.05 -20.01 5.38
C PRO A 286 -3.21 -20.42 4.48
N ILE A 287 -3.17 -19.96 3.23
CA ILE A 287 -4.07 -20.38 2.16
C ILE A 287 -3.31 -20.46 0.84
N VAL A 288 -3.56 -21.50 0.08
CA VAL A 288 -2.92 -21.75 -1.22
C VAL A 288 -3.89 -21.39 -2.35
N VAL A 289 -3.44 -20.54 -3.27
CA VAL A 289 -4.27 -20.03 -4.37
C VAL A 289 -3.50 -19.91 -5.68
N SER A 290 -4.21 -19.79 -6.78
CA SER A 290 -3.66 -19.28 -8.04
C SER A 290 -4.48 -18.07 -8.52
N GLY A 291 -3.89 -16.87 -8.40
CA GLY A 291 -4.49 -15.67 -8.98
C GLY A 291 -4.62 -15.75 -10.51
N LYS A 292 -3.79 -16.55 -11.18
CA LYS A 292 -3.83 -16.77 -12.62
C LYS A 292 -5.01 -17.64 -13.06
N THR A 293 -5.21 -18.79 -12.44
CA THR A 293 -6.26 -19.74 -12.82
C THR A 293 -7.57 -19.49 -12.10
N GLY A 294 -7.55 -18.80 -10.95
CA GLY A 294 -8.69 -18.62 -10.07
C GLY A 294 -8.85 -19.74 -9.03
N GLU A 295 -7.93 -20.69 -8.98
CA GLU A 295 -7.97 -21.80 -8.04
C GLU A 295 -7.95 -21.29 -6.60
N ASN A 296 -8.90 -21.77 -5.78
CA ASN A 296 -9.10 -21.43 -4.37
C ASN A 296 -9.34 -19.95 -4.06
N VAL A 297 -9.63 -19.09 -5.05
CA VAL A 297 -9.91 -17.67 -4.80
C VAL A 297 -11.19 -17.50 -3.99
N ASP A 298 -12.23 -18.34 -4.21
CA ASP A 298 -13.45 -18.29 -3.41
C ASP A 298 -13.19 -18.68 -1.95
N ARG A 299 -12.32 -19.67 -1.72
CA ARG A 299 -11.88 -20.02 -0.36
C ARG A 299 -11.09 -18.88 0.30
N LEU A 300 -10.37 -18.10 -0.49
CA LEU A 300 -9.69 -16.89 0.02
C LEU A 300 -10.72 -15.83 0.41
N ARG A 301 -11.79 -15.62 -0.37
CA ARG A 301 -12.90 -14.71 0.02
C ARG A 301 -13.54 -15.12 1.35
N GLU A 302 -13.86 -16.39 1.51
CA GLU A 302 -14.38 -16.93 2.77
C GLU A 302 -13.39 -16.76 3.95
N ARG A 303 -12.08 -16.86 3.66
CA ARG A 303 -11.05 -16.65 4.69
C ARG A 303 -10.95 -15.16 5.05
N VAL A 304 -11.00 -14.26 4.09
CA VAL A 304 -11.04 -12.81 4.32
C VAL A 304 -12.21 -12.47 5.24
N GLU A 305 -13.41 -12.95 4.92
CA GLU A 305 -14.59 -12.70 5.72
C GLU A 305 -14.46 -13.19 7.16
N ARG A 306 -13.87 -14.37 7.36
CA ARG A 306 -13.69 -14.97 8.69
C ARG A 306 -12.65 -14.25 9.56
N GLU A 307 -11.60 -13.69 8.95
CA GLU A 307 -10.50 -13.03 9.67
C GLU A 307 -10.76 -11.54 9.90
N LEU A 308 -11.72 -10.95 9.19
CA LEU A 308 -12.14 -9.57 9.42
C LEU A 308 -12.90 -9.46 10.75
N PRO A 309 -12.87 -8.28 11.40
CA PRO A 309 -13.64 -8.04 12.63
C PRO A 309 -15.11 -8.41 12.47
N ASP A 310 -15.68 -9.05 13.50
CA ASP A 310 -17.11 -9.36 13.53
C ASP A 310 -17.93 -8.07 13.50
N TRP A 311 -19.00 -8.11 12.72
CA TRP A 311 -20.01 -7.07 12.77
C TRP A 311 -20.89 -7.24 14.01
N GLU A 312 -21.26 -6.11 14.64
CA GLU A 312 -22.21 -6.11 15.76
C GLU A 312 -23.64 -6.09 15.24
N ARG A 313 -24.49 -6.95 15.81
CA ARG A 313 -25.92 -6.91 15.57
C ARG A 313 -26.59 -5.96 16.54
N GLU A 314 -27.36 -5.00 16.01
CA GLU A 314 -28.03 -3.98 16.77
C GLU A 314 -29.53 -3.91 16.42
N ARG A 315 -30.32 -3.55 17.40
CA ARG A 315 -31.74 -3.28 17.24
C ARG A 315 -32.05 -1.88 17.74
N LEU A 316 -32.48 -1.01 16.85
CA LEU A 316 -32.89 0.36 17.20
C LEU A 316 -34.39 0.51 17.10
N LEU A 317 -34.92 1.34 17.99
CA LEU A 317 -36.30 1.82 18.01
C LEU A 317 -36.26 3.31 17.70
N LEU A 318 -36.83 3.74 16.59
CA LEU A 318 -36.80 5.13 16.14
C LEU A 318 -38.21 5.67 16.08
N PRO A 319 -38.44 6.96 16.38
CA PRO A 319 -39.76 7.59 16.18
C PRO A 319 -40.11 7.67 14.69
N VAL A 320 -41.39 7.77 14.34
CA VAL A 320 -41.82 7.95 12.94
C VAL A 320 -41.73 9.43 12.59
N THR A 321 -40.53 9.89 12.24
CA THR A 321 -40.24 11.28 11.80
C THR A 321 -39.33 11.25 10.56
N ASP A 322 -39.27 12.38 9.83
CA ASP A 322 -38.43 12.50 8.64
C ASP A 322 -36.93 12.37 9.00
N GLU A 323 -36.54 12.85 10.17
CA GLU A 323 -35.16 12.71 10.66
C GLU A 323 -34.83 11.23 10.97
N ALA A 324 -35.76 10.48 11.53
CA ALA A 324 -35.59 9.06 11.79
C ALA A 324 -35.50 8.26 10.49
N MET A 325 -36.28 8.63 9.47
CA MET A 325 -36.16 8.00 8.13
C MET A 325 -34.79 8.27 7.51
N SER A 326 -34.19 9.41 7.74
CA SER A 326 -32.82 9.71 7.32
C SER A 326 -31.80 8.80 8.03
N VAL A 327 -32.02 8.46 9.30
CA VAL A 327 -31.19 7.50 10.05
C VAL A 327 -31.37 6.08 9.49
N VAL A 328 -32.61 5.67 9.20
CA VAL A 328 -32.90 4.36 8.58
C VAL A 328 -32.18 4.25 7.23
N SER A 329 -32.31 5.26 6.36
CA SER A 329 -31.63 5.27 5.07
C SER A 329 -30.11 5.20 5.25
N TRP A 330 -29.55 5.95 6.20
CA TRP A 330 -28.13 5.92 6.49
C TRP A 330 -27.67 4.53 6.99
N ILE A 331 -28.50 3.81 7.77
CA ILE A 331 -28.21 2.44 8.20
C ILE A 331 -28.19 1.49 6.99
N HIS A 332 -29.13 1.62 6.05
CA HIS A 332 -29.10 0.84 4.80
C HIS A 332 -27.85 1.05 3.96
N ASP A 333 -27.33 2.28 3.94
CA ASP A 333 -26.12 2.63 3.19
C ASP A 333 -24.83 2.15 3.86
N ASN A 334 -24.87 1.81 5.19
CA ASN A 334 -23.66 1.58 5.98
C ASN A 334 -23.67 0.25 6.76
N GLY A 335 -24.71 -0.57 6.62
CA GLY A 335 -24.87 -1.83 7.33
C GLY A 335 -25.78 -2.80 6.58
N ASN A 336 -25.85 -4.03 7.06
CA ASN A 336 -26.72 -5.05 6.53
C ASN A 336 -28.02 -5.12 7.36
N VAL A 337 -29.12 -4.67 6.76
CA VAL A 337 -30.43 -4.65 7.44
C VAL A 337 -31.11 -6.02 7.30
N HIS A 338 -31.41 -6.66 8.44
CA HIS A 338 -32.05 -7.97 8.51
C HIS A 338 -33.56 -7.87 8.69
N GLU A 339 -34.02 -6.87 9.46
CA GLU A 339 -35.43 -6.71 9.78
C GLU A 339 -35.79 -5.23 9.88
N GLU A 340 -36.88 -4.84 9.25
CA GLU A 340 -37.41 -3.50 9.31
C GLU A 340 -38.95 -3.58 9.47
N SER A 341 -39.48 -2.90 10.49
CA SER A 341 -40.89 -2.90 10.78
C SER A 341 -41.39 -1.52 11.17
N TYR A 342 -42.42 -1.08 10.49
CA TYR A 342 -43.06 0.20 10.69
C TYR A 342 -44.34 0.06 11.52
N GLY A 343 -44.35 0.61 12.73
CA GLY A 343 -45.53 0.73 13.56
C GLY A 343 -46.11 2.13 13.53
N ASP A 344 -47.23 2.36 14.21
CA ASP A 344 -47.92 3.66 14.25
C ASP A 344 -47.09 4.79 14.89
N GLN A 345 -46.18 4.47 15.80
CA GLN A 345 -45.37 5.43 16.55
C GLN A 345 -43.87 5.18 16.51
N GLN A 346 -43.45 4.00 16.07
CA GLN A 346 -42.06 3.59 16.09
C GLN A 346 -41.70 2.77 14.87
N VAL A 347 -40.47 2.95 14.40
CA VAL A 347 -39.78 2.08 13.42
C VAL A 347 -38.80 1.21 14.17
N VAL A 348 -38.88 -0.09 13.95
CA VAL A 348 -37.89 -1.05 14.46
C VAL A 348 -36.98 -1.41 13.31
N ILE A 349 -35.68 -1.25 13.51
CA ILE A 349 -34.66 -1.70 12.55
C ILE A 349 -33.66 -2.61 13.25
N VAL A 350 -33.41 -3.80 12.66
CA VAL A 350 -32.39 -4.75 13.12
C VAL A 350 -31.36 -4.88 12.01
N PHE A 351 -30.13 -4.57 12.32
CA PHE A 351 -29.04 -4.57 11.35
C PHE A 351 -27.75 -5.10 11.96
N GLU A 352 -26.82 -5.47 11.11
CA GLU A 352 -25.44 -5.77 11.44
C GLU A 352 -24.53 -4.79 10.73
N ALA A 353 -23.53 -4.27 11.47
CA ALA A 353 -22.57 -3.31 10.95
C ALA A 353 -21.27 -3.33 11.77
N PRO A 354 -20.18 -2.75 11.26
CA PRO A 354 -18.99 -2.52 12.05
C PRO A 354 -19.27 -1.79 13.36
N PRO A 355 -18.52 -2.04 14.45
CA PRO A 355 -18.75 -1.40 15.76
C PRO A 355 -18.83 0.13 15.73
N ALA A 356 -18.03 0.77 14.85
CA ALA A 356 -18.06 2.21 14.65
C ALA A 356 -19.39 2.70 14.07
N VAL A 357 -19.95 1.96 13.12
CA VAL A 357 -21.26 2.27 12.51
C VAL A 357 -22.38 2.07 13.52
N VAL A 358 -22.35 0.99 14.28
CA VAL A 358 -23.33 0.71 15.35
C VAL A 358 -23.31 1.83 16.40
N SER A 359 -22.12 2.24 16.86
CA SER A 359 -21.97 3.34 17.81
C SER A 359 -22.54 4.65 17.27
N LYS A 360 -22.31 4.98 16.00
CA LYS A 360 -22.83 6.17 15.34
C LYS A 360 -24.34 6.09 15.13
N ALA A 361 -24.89 4.93 14.80
CA ALA A 361 -26.32 4.70 14.70
C ALA A 361 -27.02 4.95 16.04
N ARG A 362 -26.45 4.42 17.16
CA ARG A 362 -26.94 4.67 18.51
C ARG A 362 -26.93 6.15 18.87
N SER A 363 -25.85 6.86 18.54
CA SER A 363 -25.74 8.30 18.80
C SER A 363 -26.80 9.09 18.03
N LYS A 364 -27.01 8.80 16.75
CA LYS A 364 -28.06 9.40 15.93
C LYS A 364 -29.46 9.11 16.47
N ALA A 365 -29.73 7.89 16.92
CA ALA A 365 -30.99 7.51 17.53
C ALA A 365 -31.23 8.26 18.85
N ALA A 366 -30.21 8.40 19.70
CA ALA A 366 -30.31 9.14 20.96
C ALA A 366 -30.57 10.65 20.77
N GLU A 367 -30.04 11.24 19.70
CA GLU A 367 -30.35 12.64 19.33
C GLU A 367 -31.84 12.86 19.01
N LEU A 368 -32.51 11.85 18.42
CA LEU A 368 -33.93 11.89 18.09
C LEU A 368 -34.83 11.74 19.31
N GLU A 369 -34.35 11.10 20.40
CA GLU A 369 -35.07 10.94 21.66
C GLU A 369 -34.93 12.17 22.58
N SER A 370 -33.92 13.02 22.34
CA SER A 370 -33.71 14.22 23.15
C SER A 370 -34.72 15.33 22.72
N PRO A 371 -35.56 15.87 23.62
CA PRO A 371 -36.45 16.95 23.25
C PRO A 371 -35.63 18.16 22.79
N THR A 372 -35.90 18.65 21.59
CA THR A 372 -35.36 19.91 21.07
C THR A 372 -35.66 20.99 22.12
N PRO A 373 -34.67 21.77 22.61
CA PRO A 373 -34.96 22.89 23.48
C PRO A 373 -35.80 23.86 22.67
N GLU A 374 -37.07 24.06 23.11
CA GLU A 374 -37.95 25.10 22.58
C GLU A 374 -37.14 26.40 22.55
N ALA A 375 -37.01 26.99 21.34
CA ALA A 375 -36.48 28.33 21.19
C ALA A 375 -37.38 29.25 21.99
N GLY A 376 -36.90 29.62 23.18
CA GLY A 376 -37.60 30.54 24.05
C GLY A 376 -37.89 31.86 23.32
N GLU A 377 -39.16 32.22 23.26
CA GLU A 377 -39.63 33.53 22.92
C GLU A 377 -38.94 34.55 23.83
N ALA A 378 -38.27 35.51 23.23
CA ALA A 378 -37.96 36.80 23.84
C ALA A 378 -38.13 37.91 22.82
#